data_c2ddb2b14df9983635795b3ddd4d0e0c
#
_entry.id   c2ddb2b14df9983635795b3ddd4d0e0c
#
_cell.length_a   1.000
_cell.length_b   1.000
_cell.length_c   1.000
_cell.angle_alpha   90.00
_cell.angle_beta   90.00
_cell.angle_gamma   90.00
#
_symmetry.space_group_name_H-M   'P 1'
#
loop_
_entity.id
_entity.type
_entity.pdbx_description
1 polymer ?
#
loop_
_entity_poly.entity_id
_entity_poly.type
_entity_poly.pdbx_seq_one_letter_code
_entity_poly.pdbx_strand_id
1 'polypeptide(L)'
;SLLAQYDHVLISQGETSKTLHTVDKIYRQFIELGVDRSTFVLGIGGGIVTDIAGFVASTYMRGLEFGFVSTTLLGQVDASVGGKNGVNVDGYKNMVGTFNQPRFVICDVGMLATLSQREFRTGLAEMIKAGVIADKQLFERLETVALQDLRTDRDLLSELVYRAIKVKADIVERDERESGDRRKLNLGHTLAHAIEKSSSKMNHGEAVAVGLSLISEVAVRREIMAEKDKQRIDN
;
A
#
# COMPACT_ATOMS: atom_id res chain seq x y z
N SER A 1 7.69 -23.32 14.74
CA SER A 1 7.61 -21.96 14.18
C SER A 1 7.97 -20.97 15.29
N LEU A 2 8.81 -19.97 15.00
CA LEU A 2 9.15 -18.89 15.93
C LEU A 2 7.90 -18.13 16.42
N LEU A 3 6.85 -18.09 15.61
CA LEU A 3 5.60 -17.41 15.93
C LEU A 3 4.66 -18.24 16.83
N ALA A 4 4.90 -19.54 17.02
CA ALA A 4 4.02 -20.40 17.80
C ALA A 4 3.98 -20.07 19.30
N GLN A 5 4.91 -19.27 19.78
CA GLN A 5 4.98 -18.81 21.18
C GLN A 5 4.20 -17.50 21.45
N TYR A 6 3.64 -16.89 20.42
CA TYR A 6 2.88 -15.64 20.51
C TYR A 6 1.40 -15.89 20.22
N ASP A 7 0.55 -15.13 20.86
CA ASP A 7 -0.86 -15.11 20.51
C ASP A 7 -1.06 -14.53 19.13
N HIS A 8 -2.02 -15.04 18.38
CA HIS A 8 -2.27 -14.61 17.01
C HIS A 8 -3.77 -14.50 16.71
N VAL A 9 -4.09 -13.48 15.93
CA VAL A 9 -5.43 -13.23 15.41
C VAL A 9 -5.39 -13.30 13.90
N LEU A 10 -6.25 -14.10 13.29
CA LEU A 10 -6.31 -14.25 11.84
C LEU A 10 -7.33 -13.29 11.23
N ILE A 11 -6.89 -12.56 10.22
CA ILE A 11 -7.74 -11.69 9.41
C ILE A 11 -8.06 -12.42 8.10
N SER A 12 -9.35 -12.48 7.74
CA SER A 12 -9.80 -13.10 6.49
C SER A 12 -9.27 -12.35 5.27
N GLN A 13 -9.07 -13.08 4.17
CA GLN A 13 -8.63 -12.51 2.91
C GLN A 13 -9.72 -11.66 2.24
N GLY A 14 -9.28 -10.70 1.44
CA GLY A 14 -10.14 -9.88 0.57
C GLY A 14 -10.60 -8.58 1.21
N GLU A 15 -10.88 -7.61 0.34
CA GLU A 15 -11.27 -6.24 0.73
C GLU A 15 -12.55 -6.20 1.58
N THR A 16 -13.42 -7.19 1.44
CA THR A 16 -14.66 -7.34 2.23
C THR A 16 -14.40 -7.56 3.72
N SER A 17 -13.19 -7.99 4.10
CA SER A 17 -12.79 -8.16 5.51
C SER A 17 -12.37 -6.85 6.18
N LYS A 18 -12.10 -5.79 5.41
CA LYS A 18 -11.60 -4.50 5.90
C LYS A 18 -12.74 -3.63 6.45
N THR A 19 -13.34 -4.04 7.55
CA THR A 19 -14.57 -3.43 8.12
C THR A 19 -14.46 -3.20 9.62
N LEU A 20 -15.32 -2.30 10.16
CA LEU A 20 -15.49 -2.11 11.61
C LEU A 20 -15.94 -3.41 12.33
N HIS A 21 -16.69 -4.28 11.66
CA HIS A 21 -17.07 -5.56 12.22
C HIS A 21 -15.87 -6.48 12.48
N THR A 22 -14.91 -6.50 11.56
CA THR A 22 -13.64 -7.21 11.74
C THR A 22 -12.86 -6.63 12.91
N VAL A 23 -12.82 -5.31 13.01
CA VAL A 23 -12.16 -4.60 14.11
C VAL A 23 -12.80 -4.96 15.47
N ASP A 24 -14.14 -4.96 15.57
CA ASP A 24 -14.86 -5.37 16.79
C ASP A 24 -14.53 -6.81 17.19
N LYS A 25 -14.45 -7.73 16.22
CA LYS A 25 -14.03 -9.12 16.49
C LYS A 25 -12.61 -9.20 17.06
N ILE A 26 -11.68 -8.39 16.50
CA ILE A 26 -10.30 -8.37 16.99
C ILE A 26 -10.24 -7.79 18.40
N TYR A 27 -10.99 -6.75 18.72
CA TYR A 27 -11.04 -6.21 20.08
C TYR A 27 -11.53 -7.24 21.10
N ARG A 28 -12.54 -8.04 20.76
CA ARG A 28 -13.04 -9.13 21.64
C ARG A 28 -11.95 -10.17 21.90
N GLN A 29 -11.24 -10.59 20.85
CA GLN A 29 -10.12 -11.51 20.99
C GLN A 29 -8.99 -10.90 21.82
N PHE A 30 -8.69 -9.61 21.67
CA PHE A 30 -7.69 -8.92 22.49
C PHE A 30 -8.07 -8.93 23.97
N ILE A 31 -9.35 -8.75 24.30
CA ILE A 31 -9.85 -8.84 25.68
C ILE A 31 -9.69 -10.28 26.21
N GLU A 32 -10.05 -11.29 25.44
CA GLU A 32 -9.93 -12.71 25.80
C GLU A 32 -8.47 -13.14 26.02
N LEU A 33 -7.55 -12.59 25.21
CA LEU A 33 -6.10 -12.83 25.31
C LEU A 33 -5.42 -12.01 26.42
N GLY A 34 -6.13 -11.13 27.10
CA GLY A 34 -5.57 -10.28 28.15
C GLY A 34 -4.61 -9.21 27.64
N VAL A 35 -4.78 -8.75 26.38
CA VAL A 35 -3.96 -7.67 25.80
C VAL A 35 -4.05 -6.42 26.64
N ASP A 36 -2.91 -5.91 27.09
CA ASP A 36 -2.76 -4.72 27.90
C ASP A 36 -1.96 -3.61 27.19
N ARG A 37 -1.70 -2.50 27.89
CA ARG A 37 -0.98 -1.34 27.33
C ARG A 37 0.49 -1.58 27.05
N SER A 38 1.08 -2.66 27.53
CA SER A 38 2.47 -3.04 27.27
C SER A 38 2.60 -3.97 26.06
N THR A 39 1.48 -4.44 25.52
CA THR A 39 1.45 -5.35 24.38
C THR A 39 1.86 -4.64 23.10
N PHE A 40 2.72 -5.29 22.31
CA PHE A 40 3.09 -4.85 20.98
C PHE A 40 2.28 -5.62 19.93
N VAL A 41 1.67 -4.90 18.98
CA VAL A 41 0.91 -5.50 17.88
C VAL A 41 1.76 -5.61 16.62
N LEU A 42 1.96 -6.82 16.10
CA LEU A 42 2.69 -7.06 14.86
C LEU A 42 1.71 -7.46 13.75
N GLY A 43 1.51 -6.58 12.77
CA GLY A 43 0.72 -6.87 11.58
C GLY A 43 1.58 -7.58 10.52
N ILE A 44 1.27 -8.86 10.22
CA ILE A 44 1.98 -9.65 9.20
C ILE A 44 1.03 -9.93 8.05
N GLY A 45 1.21 -9.29 6.90
CA GLY A 45 0.33 -9.48 5.74
C GLY A 45 0.45 -8.40 4.67
N GLY A 46 -0.51 -8.38 3.76
CA GLY A 46 -0.66 -7.31 2.77
C GLY A 46 -1.35 -6.06 3.32
N GLY A 47 -1.62 -5.09 2.46
CA GLY A 47 -2.19 -3.80 2.83
C GLY A 47 -3.47 -3.86 3.68
N ILE A 48 -4.35 -4.83 3.43
CA ILE A 48 -5.57 -5.02 4.24
C ILE A 48 -5.21 -5.33 5.69
N VAL A 49 -4.23 -6.21 5.89
CA VAL A 49 -3.80 -6.61 7.25
C VAL A 49 -3.10 -5.45 7.95
N THR A 50 -2.21 -4.74 7.26
CA THR A 50 -1.50 -3.60 7.85
C THR A 50 -2.46 -2.47 8.22
N ASP A 51 -3.43 -2.16 7.37
CA ASP A 51 -4.44 -1.13 7.64
C ASP A 51 -5.33 -1.48 8.84
N ILE A 52 -5.81 -2.73 8.93
CA ILE A 52 -6.63 -3.19 10.07
C ILE A 52 -5.78 -3.25 11.35
N ALA A 53 -4.58 -3.84 11.30
CA ALA A 53 -3.72 -3.99 12.47
C ALA A 53 -3.30 -2.61 13.03
N GLY A 54 -2.92 -1.68 12.15
CA GLY A 54 -2.59 -0.32 12.55
C GLY A 54 -3.78 0.44 13.12
N PHE A 55 -4.98 0.26 12.56
CA PHE A 55 -6.19 0.88 13.09
C PHE A 55 -6.58 0.30 14.45
N VAL A 56 -6.57 -1.03 14.60
CA VAL A 56 -6.84 -1.72 15.89
C VAL A 56 -5.83 -1.27 16.95
N ALA A 57 -4.53 -1.31 16.64
CA ALA A 57 -3.50 -0.89 17.58
C ALA A 57 -3.64 0.59 17.97
N SER A 58 -3.98 1.46 17.03
CA SER A 58 -4.14 2.90 17.28
C SER A 58 -5.35 3.25 18.15
N THR A 59 -6.34 2.38 18.23
CA THR A 59 -7.63 2.68 18.88
C THR A 59 -7.88 1.84 20.13
N TYR A 60 -7.36 0.59 20.20
CA TYR A 60 -7.48 -0.25 21.40
C TYR A 60 -6.75 0.39 22.58
N MET A 61 -7.38 0.48 23.74
CA MET A 61 -6.86 1.13 24.96
C MET A 61 -6.29 2.54 24.74
N ARG A 62 -6.72 3.27 23.71
CA ARG A 62 -6.26 4.58 23.24
C ARG A 62 -4.88 4.58 22.57
N GLY A 63 -4.42 3.43 22.14
CA GLY A 63 -3.19 3.23 21.38
C GLY A 63 -2.24 2.25 22.02
N LEU A 64 -1.85 1.24 21.21
CA LEU A 64 -0.77 0.30 21.47
C LEU A 64 0.37 0.58 20.49
N GLU A 65 1.57 0.17 20.86
CA GLU A 65 2.68 0.15 19.91
C GLU A 65 2.50 -0.95 18.87
N PHE A 66 2.89 -0.68 17.63
CA PHE A 66 2.75 -1.65 16.56
C PHE A 66 3.85 -1.52 15.50
N GLY A 67 4.00 -2.58 14.73
CA GLY A 67 4.88 -2.65 13.57
C GLY A 67 4.31 -3.55 12.49
N PHE A 68 4.92 -3.54 11.31
CA PHE A 68 4.46 -4.31 10.18
C PHE A 68 5.56 -5.20 9.58
N VAL A 69 5.14 -6.37 9.11
CA VAL A 69 5.88 -7.21 8.16
C VAL A 69 5.00 -7.30 6.91
N SER A 70 5.35 -6.54 5.89
CA SER A 70 4.54 -6.46 4.68
C SER A 70 4.88 -7.59 3.70
N THR A 71 3.86 -8.38 3.32
CA THR A 71 4.04 -9.60 2.52
C THR A 71 3.58 -9.47 1.07
N THR A 72 3.11 -8.30 0.65
CA THR A 72 2.74 -8.01 -0.75
C THR A 72 3.52 -6.82 -1.27
N LEU A 73 3.76 -6.77 -2.59
CA LEU A 73 4.49 -5.65 -3.19
C LEU A 73 3.76 -4.32 -2.93
N LEU A 74 2.44 -4.27 -3.14
CA LEU A 74 1.62 -3.10 -2.81
C LEU A 74 1.75 -2.69 -1.35
N GLY A 75 1.75 -3.65 -0.44
CA GLY A 75 1.96 -3.39 0.98
C GLY A 75 3.33 -2.77 1.26
N GLN A 76 4.39 -3.31 0.65
CA GLN A 76 5.77 -2.83 0.85
C GLN A 76 5.98 -1.41 0.32
N VAL A 77 5.53 -1.12 -0.91
CA VAL A 77 5.83 0.16 -1.56
C VAL A 77 4.82 1.26 -1.28
N ASP A 78 3.64 0.88 -0.76
CA ASP A 78 2.56 1.84 -0.53
C ASP A 78 1.85 1.65 0.82
N ALA A 79 1.01 0.63 1.00
CA ALA A 79 0.02 0.60 2.06
C ALA A 79 0.61 0.64 3.49
N SER A 80 1.75 -0.02 3.75
CA SER A 80 2.36 -0.04 5.10
C SER A 80 3.16 1.21 5.45
N VAL A 81 3.37 2.13 4.51
CA VAL A 81 4.21 3.32 4.69
C VAL A 81 3.33 4.58 4.76
N GLY A 82 3.57 5.42 5.76
CA GLY A 82 2.95 6.73 5.86
C GLY A 82 1.81 6.87 6.85
N GLY A 83 1.61 5.87 7.73
CA GLY A 83 0.78 5.97 8.92
C GLY A 83 -0.73 6.09 8.71
N LYS A 84 -1.23 5.98 7.48
CA LYS A 84 -2.66 5.90 7.21
C LYS A 84 -3.13 4.49 7.52
N ASN A 85 -3.95 4.32 8.55
CA ASN A 85 -4.57 3.06 8.93
C ASN A 85 -6.08 3.23 8.93
N GLY A 86 -6.83 2.23 8.46
CA GLY A 86 -8.28 2.43 8.42
C GLY A 86 -9.05 1.28 7.82
N VAL A 87 -10.37 1.45 7.85
CA VAL A 87 -11.34 0.46 7.39
C VAL A 87 -12.45 1.10 6.55
N ASN A 88 -13.17 0.25 5.84
CA ASN A 88 -14.27 0.62 4.97
C ASN A 88 -15.58 0.68 5.76
N VAL A 89 -16.48 1.57 5.36
CA VAL A 89 -17.82 1.71 5.92
C VAL A 89 -18.82 1.90 4.80
N ASP A 90 -19.89 1.13 4.79
CA ASP A 90 -21.00 1.21 3.84
C ASP A 90 -20.58 1.28 2.35
N GLY A 91 -19.56 0.48 1.99
CA GLY A 91 -19.03 0.43 0.63
C GLY A 91 -18.08 1.58 0.26
N TYR A 92 -17.83 2.51 1.17
CA TYR A 92 -16.83 3.56 1.00
C TYR A 92 -15.49 3.11 1.59
N LYS A 93 -14.41 3.17 0.78
CA LYS A 93 -13.07 2.76 1.19
C LYS A 93 -12.44 3.78 2.13
N ASN A 94 -11.77 3.27 3.17
CA ASN A 94 -10.91 4.03 4.09
C ASN A 94 -11.57 5.25 4.77
N MET A 95 -12.89 5.20 5.00
CA MET A 95 -13.63 6.33 5.57
C MET A 95 -13.41 6.52 7.07
N VAL A 96 -13.05 5.46 7.77
CA VAL A 96 -12.74 5.53 9.20
C VAL A 96 -11.29 5.08 9.40
N GLY A 97 -10.48 5.94 10.01
CA GLY A 97 -9.06 5.66 10.14
C GLY A 97 -8.33 6.59 11.09
N THR A 98 -7.04 6.34 11.21
CA THR A 98 -6.11 7.11 12.02
C THR A 98 -4.87 7.48 11.22
N PHE A 99 -4.20 8.55 11.62
CA PHE A 99 -2.80 8.82 11.26
C PHE A 99 -1.94 8.41 12.45
N ASN A 100 -1.31 7.24 12.37
CA ASN A 100 -0.39 6.73 13.39
C ASN A 100 0.70 5.88 12.74
N GLN A 101 1.96 6.25 12.98
CA GLN A 101 3.11 5.59 12.37
C GLN A 101 3.43 4.28 13.10
N PRO A 102 3.73 3.18 12.39
CA PRO A 102 4.30 1.99 12.98
C PRO A 102 5.72 2.28 13.51
N ARG A 103 6.16 1.54 14.53
CA ARG A 103 7.54 1.61 15.03
C ARG A 103 8.57 1.17 14.00
N PHE A 104 8.17 0.24 13.15
CA PHE A 104 8.97 -0.24 12.00
C PHE A 104 8.08 -0.87 10.94
N VAL A 105 8.60 -0.94 9.72
CA VAL A 105 8.04 -1.73 8.62
C VAL A 105 9.14 -2.62 8.05
N ILE A 106 8.92 -3.92 8.04
CA ILE A 106 9.83 -4.89 7.41
C ILE A 106 9.30 -5.19 6.01
N CYS A 107 10.12 -4.91 5.00
CA CYS A 107 9.86 -5.14 3.57
C CYS A 107 10.87 -6.16 3.03
N ASP A 108 10.62 -7.44 3.29
CA ASP A 108 11.43 -8.54 2.73
C ASP A 108 10.88 -8.95 1.36
N VAL A 109 11.63 -8.67 0.29
CA VAL A 109 11.24 -9.05 -1.08
C VAL A 109 11.18 -10.57 -1.27
N GLY A 110 11.83 -11.35 -0.41
CA GLY A 110 11.71 -12.82 -0.41
C GLY A 110 10.28 -13.30 -0.17
N MET A 111 9.47 -12.54 0.56
CA MET A 111 8.05 -12.86 0.78
C MET A 111 7.19 -12.73 -0.49
N LEU A 112 7.68 -12.02 -1.50
CA LEU A 112 6.97 -11.81 -2.77
C LEU A 112 7.05 -13.03 -3.71
N ALA A 113 7.89 -14.01 -3.41
CA ALA A 113 8.10 -15.18 -4.25
C ALA A 113 6.82 -16.00 -4.52
N THR A 114 5.91 -16.05 -3.54
CA THR A 114 4.62 -16.76 -3.64
C THR A 114 3.47 -15.87 -4.10
N LEU A 115 3.71 -14.58 -4.33
CA LEU A 115 2.68 -13.64 -4.74
C LEU A 115 2.22 -13.94 -6.17
N SER A 116 0.91 -13.95 -6.42
CA SER A 116 0.39 -14.13 -7.77
C SER A 116 0.91 -13.03 -8.71
N GLN A 117 1.00 -13.33 -10.01
CA GLN A 117 1.43 -12.33 -10.99
C GLN A 117 0.52 -11.09 -11.00
N ARG A 118 -0.78 -11.29 -10.78
CA ARG A 118 -1.75 -10.20 -10.73
C ARG A 118 -1.51 -9.28 -9.53
N GLU A 119 -1.30 -9.85 -8.34
CA GLU A 119 -0.99 -9.08 -7.14
C GLU A 119 0.39 -8.39 -7.21
N PHE A 120 1.37 -9.03 -7.85
CA PHE A 120 2.67 -8.40 -8.09
C PHE A 120 2.52 -7.17 -8.99
N ARG A 121 1.76 -7.26 -10.09
CA ARG A 121 1.47 -6.13 -10.98
C ARG A 121 0.72 -5.00 -10.25
N THR A 122 -0.11 -5.33 -9.27
CA THR A 122 -0.79 -4.33 -8.43
C THR A 122 0.21 -3.41 -7.72
N GLY A 123 1.27 -3.98 -7.13
CA GLY A 123 2.32 -3.18 -6.52
C GLY A 123 3.21 -2.44 -7.53
N LEU A 124 3.43 -3.02 -8.72
CA LEU A 124 4.20 -2.37 -9.78
C LEU A 124 3.57 -1.05 -10.24
N ALA A 125 2.25 -0.98 -10.33
CA ALA A 125 1.56 0.26 -10.68
C ALA A 125 1.91 1.42 -9.72
N GLU A 126 2.04 1.12 -8.43
CA GLU A 126 2.47 2.09 -7.41
C GLU A 126 3.95 2.44 -7.52
N MET A 127 4.81 1.49 -7.88
CA MET A 127 6.23 1.77 -8.15
C MET A 127 6.39 2.68 -9.37
N ILE A 128 5.65 2.41 -10.45
CA ILE A 128 5.63 3.28 -11.65
C ILE A 128 5.15 4.67 -11.27
N LYS A 129 4.07 4.78 -10.50
CA LYS A 129 3.57 6.05 -9.98
C LYS A 129 4.64 6.81 -9.20
N ALA A 130 5.36 6.14 -8.30
CA ALA A 130 6.45 6.74 -7.53
C ALA A 130 7.57 7.26 -8.44
N GLY A 131 7.95 6.49 -9.47
CA GLY A 131 8.91 6.89 -10.48
C GLY A 131 8.48 8.14 -11.24
N VAL A 132 7.22 8.18 -11.70
CA VAL A 132 6.63 9.33 -12.39
C VAL A 132 6.61 10.59 -11.50
N ILE A 133 6.31 10.43 -10.21
CA ILE A 133 6.21 11.57 -9.28
C ILE A 133 7.57 12.17 -8.96
N ALA A 134 8.59 11.35 -8.65
CA ALA A 134 9.80 11.89 -8.04
C ALA A 134 11.11 11.10 -8.27
N ASP A 135 11.10 9.95 -8.93
CA ASP A 135 12.32 9.18 -9.18
C ASP A 135 12.45 8.72 -10.63
N LYS A 136 13.05 9.58 -11.46
CA LYS A 136 13.30 9.28 -12.87
C LYS A 136 14.07 7.97 -13.10
N GLN A 137 15.06 7.66 -12.24
CA GLN A 137 15.86 6.44 -12.39
C GLN A 137 15.03 5.19 -12.10
N LEU A 138 14.15 5.24 -11.09
CA LEU A 138 13.18 4.16 -10.83
C LEU A 138 12.29 3.93 -12.06
N PHE A 139 11.74 5.00 -12.62
CA PHE A 139 10.90 4.90 -13.81
C PHE A 139 11.65 4.28 -15.01
N GLU A 140 12.84 4.78 -15.34
CA GLU A 140 13.66 4.28 -16.46
C GLU A 140 14.09 2.81 -16.28
N ARG A 141 14.32 2.37 -15.04
CA ARG A 141 14.62 0.96 -14.76
C ARG A 141 13.39 0.08 -14.94
N LEU A 142 12.22 0.51 -14.46
CA LEU A 142 10.96 -0.22 -14.63
C LEU A 142 10.53 -0.32 -16.10
N GLU A 143 10.79 0.74 -16.90
CA GLU A 143 10.50 0.78 -18.34
C GLU A 143 11.32 -0.25 -19.13
N THR A 144 12.53 -0.58 -18.69
CA THR A 144 13.48 -1.42 -19.46
C THR A 144 13.59 -2.86 -18.97
N VAL A 145 13.16 -3.16 -17.75
CA VAL A 145 13.29 -4.50 -17.16
C VAL A 145 12.12 -5.38 -17.53
N ALA A 146 12.39 -6.62 -17.93
CA ALA A 146 11.33 -7.59 -18.13
C ALA A 146 10.69 -8.00 -16.79
N LEU A 147 9.36 -8.16 -16.77
CA LEU A 147 8.63 -8.55 -15.55
C LEU A 147 9.16 -9.85 -14.93
N GLN A 148 9.58 -10.79 -15.75
CA GLN A 148 10.13 -12.06 -15.28
C GLN A 148 11.46 -11.86 -14.55
N ASP A 149 12.35 -11.03 -15.10
CA ASP A 149 13.65 -10.75 -14.49
C ASP A 149 13.46 -10.00 -13.16
N LEU A 150 12.54 -9.04 -13.12
CA LEU A 150 12.21 -8.32 -11.90
C LEU A 150 11.70 -9.27 -10.79
N ARG A 151 10.98 -10.33 -11.11
CA ARG A 151 10.49 -11.31 -10.13
C ARG A 151 11.54 -12.28 -9.64
N THR A 152 12.58 -12.52 -10.40
CA THR A 152 13.63 -13.53 -10.10
C THR A 152 14.90 -12.93 -9.55
N ASP A 153 15.23 -11.70 -9.91
CA ASP A 153 16.38 -10.97 -9.42
C ASP A 153 16.01 -10.21 -8.12
N ARG A 154 16.36 -10.82 -6.99
CA ARG A 154 16.05 -10.27 -5.66
C ARG A 154 16.80 -8.98 -5.36
N ASP A 155 18.02 -8.84 -5.83
CA ASP A 155 18.83 -7.64 -5.56
C ASP A 155 18.26 -6.45 -6.32
N LEU A 156 17.93 -6.63 -7.60
CA LEU A 156 17.26 -5.63 -8.42
C LEU A 156 15.90 -5.25 -7.81
N LEU A 157 15.07 -6.25 -7.46
CA LEU A 157 13.76 -5.97 -6.87
C LEU A 157 13.88 -5.20 -5.55
N SER A 158 14.86 -5.57 -4.72
CA SER A 158 15.13 -4.91 -3.44
C SER A 158 15.52 -3.44 -3.63
N GLU A 159 16.40 -3.17 -4.59
CA GLU A 159 16.79 -1.80 -4.97
C GLU A 159 15.57 -0.98 -5.39
N LEU A 160 14.74 -1.50 -6.30
CA LEU A 160 13.60 -0.76 -6.84
C LEU A 160 12.49 -0.56 -5.79
N VAL A 161 12.24 -1.55 -4.94
CA VAL A 161 11.33 -1.43 -3.79
C VAL A 161 11.81 -0.36 -2.82
N TYR A 162 13.11 -0.35 -2.48
CA TYR A 162 13.69 0.68 -1.62
C TYR A 162 13.50 2.09 -2.21
N ARG A 163 13.75 2.26 -3.52
CA ARG A 163 13.56 3.56 -4.20
C ARG A 163 12.10 4.03 -4.14
N ALA A 164 11.15 3.13 -4.39
CA ALA A 164 9.73 3.45 -4.31
C ALA A 164 9.31 3.86 -2.89
N ILE A 165 9.75 3.10 -1.88
CA ILE A 165 9.52 3.42 -0.46
C ILE A 165 10.11 4.79 -0.12
N LYS A 166 11.34 5.07 -0.57
CA LYS A 166 12.01 6.34 -0.31
C LYS A 166 11.24 7.54 -0.86
N VAL A 167 10.74 7.45 -2.09
CA VAL A 167 9.88 8.51 -2.67
C VAL A 167 8.69 8.78 -1.76
N LYS A 168 8.00 7.73 -1.33
CA LYS A 168 6.84 7.88 -0.47
C LYS A 168 7.21 8.43 0.91
N ALA A 169 8.24 7.90 1.54
CA ALA A 169 8.71 8.34 2.86
C ALA A 169 9.09 9.82 2.84
N ASP A 170 9.90 10.25 1.87
CA ASP A 170 10.34 11.65 1.73
C ASP A 170 9.14 12.62 1.57
N ILE A 171 8.08 12.19 0.89
CA ILE A 171 6.86 13.00 0.74
C ILE A 171 6.05 13.02 2.04
N VAL A 172 5.91 11.87 2.71
CA VAL A 172 5.17 11.75 3.98
C VAL A 172 5.85 12.54 5.09
N GLU A 173 7.18 12.53 5.17
CA GLU A 173 7.94 13.33 6.15
C GLU A 173 7.67 14.83 6.02
N ARG A 174 7.48 15.32 4.79
CA ARG A 174 7.15 16.74 4.55
C ARG A 174 5.69 17.09 4.79
N ASP A 175 4.80 16.11 4.65
CA ASP A 175 3.34 16.35 4.77
C ASP A 175 2.62 15.08 5.26
N GLU A 176 2.75 14.78 6.54
CA GLU A 176 2.16 13.57 7.13
C GLU A 176 0.64 13.49 6.94
N ARG A 177 -0.06 14.64 7.06
CA ARG A 177 -1.54 14.70 7.08
C ARG A 177 -2.19 15.03 5.75
N GLU A 178 -1.41 15.06 4.65
CA GLU A 178 -1.91 15.28 3.29
C GLU A 178 -2.61 16.63 3.09
N SER A 179 -2.05 17.66 3.69
CA SER A 179 -2.52 19.04 3.53
C SER A 179 -2.03 19.70 2.22
N GLY A 180 -0.93 19.21 1.64
CA GLY A 180 -0.27 19.80 0.46
C GLY A 180 0.49 18.77 -0.38
N ASP A 181 1.80 18.60 -0.13
CA ASP A 181 2.74 17.84 -0.99
C ASP A 181 2.36 16.36 -1.13
N ARG A 182 1.84 15.74 -0.08
CA ARG A 182 1.40 14.34 -0.09
C ARG A 182 0.27 14.06 -1.09
N ARG A 183 -0.49 15.06 -1.51
CA ARG A 183 -1.52 14.91 -2.55
C ARG A 183 -0.96 14.43 -3.88
N LYS A 184 0.34 14.62 -4.16
CA LYS A 184 1.01 14.07 -5.36
C LYS A 184 0.93 12.54 -5.42
N LEU A 185 0.91 11.86 -4.25
CA LEU A 185 0.74 10.41 -4.18
C LEU A 185 -0.62 9.93 -4.71
N ASN A 186 -1.60 10.84 -4.87
CA ASN A 186 -2.89 10.54 -5.47
C ASN A 186 -2.92 10.72 -7.00
N LEU A 187 -1.76 10.83 -7.67
CA LEU A 187 -1.69 10.88 -9.13
C LEU A 187 -2.43 9.66 -9.73
N GLY A 188 -3.39 9.92 -10.63
CA GLY A 188 -4.26 8.89 -11.22
C GLY A 188 -5.39 8.38 -10.31
N HIS A 189 -5.33 8.58 -8.99
CA HIS A 189 -6.24 7.94 -8.02
C HIS A 189 -7.69 8.42 -8.11
N THR A 190 -7.94 9.68 -8.49
CA THR A 190 -9.32 10.17 -8.68
C THR A 190 -10.08 9.32 -9.69
N LEU A 191 -9.43 8.98 -10.81
CA LEU A 191 -10.00 8.12 -11.84
C LEU A 191 -9.97 6.65 -11.42
N ALA A 192 -8.88 6.19 -10.80
CA ALA A 192 -8.76 4.81 -10.30
C ALA A 192 -9.89 4.46 -9.32
N HIS A 193 -10.18 5.30 -8.34
CA HIS A 193 -11.28 5.06 -7.38
C HIS A 193 -12.66 5.02 -8.07
N ALA A 194 -12.89 5.84 -9.09
CA ALA A 194 -14.13 5.78 -9.86
C ALA A 194 -14.25 4.44 -10.64
N ILE A 195 -13.14 3.97 -11.23
CA ILE A 195 -13.05 2.68 -11.92
C ILE A 195 -13.28 1.52 -10.94
N GLU A 196 -12.60 1.50 -9.81
CA GLU A 196 -12.78 0.48 -8.77
C GLU A 196 -14.22 0.40 -8.27
N LYS A 197 -14.90 1.55 -8.13
CA LYS A 197 -16.29 1.59 -7.70
C LYS A 197 -17.26 1.09 -8.77
N SER A 198 -16.93 1.27 -10.05
CA SER A 198 -17.78 0.87 -11.19
C SER A 198 -17.53 -0.57 -11.66
N SER A 199 -16.40 -1.18 -11.30
CA SER A 199 -15.99 -2.51 -11.78
C SER A 199 -15.45 -3.39 -10.67
N SER A 200 -16.13 -4.49 -10.38
CA SER A 200 -15.66 -5.53 -9.47
C SER A 200 -14.54 -6.43 -10.06
N LYS A 201 -14.21 -6.24 -11.34
CA LYS A 201 -13.23 -7.08 -12.05
C LYS A 201 -11.81 -6.55 -11.96
N MET A 202 -11.64 -5.24 -11.80
CA MET A 202 -10.33 -4.60 -11.71
C MET A 202 -9.88 -4.50 -10.25
N ASN A 203 -8.63 -4.85 -9.99
CA ASN A 203 -8.03 -4.61 -8.69
C ASN A 203 -7.45 -3.18 -8.62
N HIS A 204 -6.95 -2.80 -7.44
CA HIS A 204 -6.43 -1.46 -7.17
C HIS A 204 -5.33 -1.04 -8.16
N GLY A 205 -4.30 -1.86 -8.37
CA GLY A 205 -3.19 -1.51 -9.25
C GLY A 205 -3.59 -1.43 -10.72
N GLU A 206 -4.50 -2.31 -11.17
CA GLU A 206 -5.07 -2.23 -12.52
C GLU A 206 -5.82 -0.90 -12.72
N ALA A 207 -6.61 -0.48 -11.74
CA ALA A 207 -7.31 0.80 -11.78
C ALA A 207 -6.35 2.00 -11.73
N VAL A 208 -5.29 1.92 -10.91
CA VAL A 208 -4.25 2.96 -10.83
C VAL A 208 -3.49 3.09 -12.15
N ALA A 209 -3.12 1.98 -12.80
CA ALA A 209 -2.45 2.01 -14.10
C ALA A 209 -3.32 2.72 -15.15
N VAL A 210 -4.61 2.38 -15.25
CA VAL A 210 -5.54 3.08 -16.14
C VAL A 210 -5.68 4.55 -15.75
N GLY A 211 -5.76 4.85 -14.45
CA GLY A 211 -5.84 6.22 -13.95
C GLY A 211 -4.61 7.06 -14.30
N LEU A 212 -3.40 6.46 -14.25
CA LEU A 212 -2.15 7.12 -14.67
C LEU A 212 -2.16 7.44 -16.17
N SER A 213 -2.55 6.48 -17.02
CA SER A 213 -2.68 6.70 -18.46
C SER A 213 -3.66 7.83 -18.78
N LEU A 214 -4.85 7.80 -18.18
CA LEU A 214 -5.88 8.81 -18.43
C LEU A 214 -5.48 10.21 -17.95
N ILE A 215 -4.83 10.34 -16.78
CA ILE A 215 -4.39 11.66 -16.31
C ILE A 215 -3.24 12.20 -17.15
N SER A 216 -2.36 11.31 -17.67
CA SER A 216 -1.30 11.68 -18.62
C SER A 216 -1.87 12.19 -19.94
N GLU A 217 -2.94 11.57 -20.46
CA GLU A 217 -3.67 12.07 -21.62
C GLU A 217 -4.23 13.48 -21.38
N VAL A 218 -4.81 13.73 -20.21
CA VAL A 218 -5.26 15.07 -19.84
C VAL A 218 -4.11 16.06 -19.78
N ALA A 219 -2.95 15.64 -19.26
CA ALA A 219 -1.75 16.49 -19.18
C ALA A 219 -1.20 16.85 -20.58
N VAL A 220 -1.22 15.91 -21.52
CA VAL A 220 -0.86 16.17 -22.92
C VAL A 220 -1.83 17.17 -23.56
N ARG A 221 -3.14 16.96 -23.45
CA ARG A 221 -4.16 17.88 -24.00
C ARG A 221 -4.10 19.28 -23.40
N ARG A 222 -3.55 19.42 -22.20
CA ARG A 222 -3.30 20.70 -21.53
C ARG A 222 -1.90 21.27 -21.80
N GLU A 223 -1.12 20.64 -22.67
CA GLU A 223 0.24 21.06 -23.05
C GLU A 223 1.22 21.14 -21.86
N ILE A 224 0.95 20.36 -20.78
CA ILE A 224 1.83 20.25 -19.59
C ILE A 224 2.75 19.03 -19.66
N MET A 225 2.47 18.08 -20.57
CA MET A 225 3.26 16.86 -20.79
C MET A 225 3.46 16.67 -22.30
N ALA A 226 4.64 16.22 -22.71
CA ALA A 226 4.87 15.85 -24.10
C ALA A 226 4.26 14.47 -24.41
N GLU A 227 3.73 14.29 -25.62
CA GLU A 227 3.16 13.02 -26.08
C GLU A 227 4.12 11.83 -25.90
N LYS A 228 5.40 12.03 -26.16
CA LYS A 228 6.45 11.00 -25.99
C LYS A 228 6.55 10.50 -24.53
N ASP A 229 6.33 11.39 -23.55
CA ASP A 229 6.44 11.02 -22.14
C ASP A 229 5.18 10.26 -21.69
N LYS A 230 4.01 10.61 -22.23
CA LYS A 230 2.80 9.79 -22.06
C LYS A 230 2.97 8.38 -22.61
N GLN A 231 3.49 8.26 -23.84
CA GLN A 231 3.72 6.94 -24.46
C GLN A 231 4.65 6.05 -23.63
N ARG A 232 5.62 6.63 -22.93
CA ARG A 232 6.48 5.89 -22.00
C ARG A 232 5.72 5.38 -20.77
N ILE A 233 4.72 6.12 -20.29
CA ILE A 233 3.89 5.70 -19.15
C ILE A 233 2.92 4.60 -19.57
N ASP A 234 2.44 4.62 -20.82
CA ASP A 234 1.49 3.65 -21.36
C ASP A 234 2.11 2.29 -21.72
N ASN A 235 3.43 2.24 -21.97
CA ASN A 235 4.18 1.04 -22.34
C ASN A 235 4.63 0.23 -21.14
#